data_96a34ce36871d1501a4e99aeedeeb75f
#
_entry.id   96a34ce36871d1501a4e99aeedeeb75f
#
_cell.length_a   1.000
_cell.length_b   1.000
_cell.length_c   1.000
_cell.angle_alpha   90.00
_cell.angle_beta   90.00
_cell.angle_gamma   90.00
#
_symmetry.space_group_name_H-M   'P 1'
#
loop_
_entity.id
_entity.type
_entity.pdbx_description
1 polymer ?
#
loop_
_entity_poly.entity_id
_entity_poly.type
_entity_poly.pdbx_seq_one_letter_code
_entity_poly.pdbx_strand_id
1 'polypeptide(L)'
;MKLILASASPRRLELLAQIGVVPDAVIPADIDETPLKAELPRVYAGRLSREKAAAVEADGLVLAADTVVAVGRRILEKPTDAAEAERFLRLLSGRRHRVITGVALRHGDKTIAKQVETAVRFKHMSDPEIAAFIASGEWQGKAGGYGIQGLASAFIPWINGSYSNVVGLPLAEVSNMLVSAGYKLWSTR
;
A
#
# COMPACT_ATOMS: atom_id res chain seq x y z
N MET A 1 -18.50 -2.99 -17.24
CA MET A 1 -17.64 -1.79 -17.01
C MET A 1 -16.23 -2.30 -16.79
N LYS A 2 -15.27 -1.81 -17.55
CA LYS A 2 -13.87 -2.23 -17.44
C LYS A 2 -13.23 -1.67 -16.18
N LEU A 3 -12.37 -2.46 -15.53
CA LEU A 3 -11.56 -2.05 -14.39
C LEU A 3 -10.08 -2.16 -14.75
N ILE A 4 -9.36 -1.07 -14.59
CA ILE A 4 -7.93 -0.97 -14.81
C ILE A 4 -7.24 -0.79 -13.45
N LEU A 5 -6.24 -1.60 -13.13
CA LEU A 5 -5.41 -1.44 -11.96
C LEU A 5 -4.15 -0.64 -12.32
N ALA A 6 -4.05 0.59 -11.85
CA ALA A 6 -2.91 1.47 -12.05
C ALA A 6 -1.81 1.18 -11.00
N SER A 7 -1.22 0.00 -11.04
CA SER A 7 -0.20 -0.42 -10.07
C SER A 7 0.67 -1.55 -10.61
N ALA A 8 1.97 -1.48 -10.34
CA ALA A 8 2.92 -2.57 -10.59
C ALA A 8 2.98 -3.61 -9.45
N SER A 9 2.24 -3.39 -8.35
CA SER A 9 2.31 -4.27 -7.17
C SER A 9 1.53 -5.57 -7.35
N PRO A 10 2.16 -6.74 -7.38
CA PRO A 10 1.47 -8.02 -7.48
C PRO A 10 0.55 -8.27 -6.27
N ARG A 11 0.93 -7.78 -5.09
CA ARG A 11 0.11 -7.91 -3.87
C ARG A 11 -1.26 -7.25 -3.99
N ARG A 12 -1.38 -6.14 -4.72
CA ARG A 12 -2.67 -5.47 -4.96
C ARG A 12 -3.56 -6.29 -5.89
N LEU A 13 -2.97 -6.94 -6.88
CA LEU A 13 -3.68 -7.86 -7.75
C LEU A 13 -4.20 -9.07 -6.97
N GLU A 14 -3.37 -9.66 -6.11
CA GLU A 14 -3.74 -10.76 -5.21
C GLU A 14 -4.87 -10.36 -4.25
N LEU A 15 -4.81 -9.15 -3.67
CA LEU A 15 -5.85 -8.64 -2.79
C LEU A 15 -7.19 -8.47 -3.53
N LEU A 16 -7.19 -7.94 -4.74
CA LEU A 16 -8.41 -7.84 -5.55
C LEU A 16 -8.99 -9.22 -5.84
N ALA A 17 -8.15 -10.20 -6.16
CA ALA A 17 -8.57 -11.58 -6.39
C ALA A 17 -9.25 -12.21 -5.17
N GLN A 18 -8.82 -11.87 -3.94
CA GLN A 18 -9.46 -12.34 -2.70
C GLN A 18 -10.95 -11.95 -2.59
N ILE A 19 -11.34 -10.82 -3.19
CA ILE A 19 -12.74 -10.38 -3.23
C ILE A 19 -13.42 -10.67 -4.56
N GLY A 20 -12.83 -11.55 -5.38
CA GLY A 20 -13.39 -11.96 -6.67
C GLY A 20 -13.28 -10.90 -7.78
N VAL A 21 -12.40 -9.91 -7.62
CA VAL A 21 -12.17 -8.86 -8.61
C VAL A 21 -10.93 -9.19 -9.43
N VAL A 22 -11.12 -9.28 -10.74
CA VAL A 22 -10.03 -9.42 -11.70
C VAL A 22 -10.05 -8.18 -12.59
N PRO A 23 -9.00 -7.34 -12.55
CA PRO A 23 -8.90 -6.19 -13.45
C PRO A 23 -8.81 -6.64 -14.92
N ASP A 24 -9.45 -5.89 -15.81
CA ASP A 24 -9.35 -6.13 -17.27
C ASP A 24 -7.95 -5.81 -17.80
N ALA A 25 -7.24 -4.88 -17.14
CA ALA A 25 -5.86 -4.53 -17.45
C ALA A 25 -5.10 -4.09 -16.19
N VAL A 26 -3.79 -4.30 -16.23
CA VAL A 26 -2.84 -3.79 -15.22
C VAL A 26 -1.87 -2.85 -15.95
N ILE A 27 -1.96 -1.55 -15.64
CA ILE A 27 -1.18 -0.51 -16.30
C ILE A 27 -0.47 0.29 -15.20
N PRO A 28 0.81 0.02 -14.92
CA PRO A 28 1.57 0.80 -13.94
C PRO A 28 1.60 2.28 -14.30
N ALA A 29 1.34 3.14 -13.33
CA ALA A 29 1.50 4.58 -13.52
C ALA A 29 2.97 4.97 -13.37
N ASP A 30 3.46 5.75 -14.31
CA ASP A 30 4.81 6.36 -14.26
C ASP A 30 4.66 7.82 -13.83
N ILE A 31 4.97 8.12 -12.58
CA ILE A 31 4.90 9.44 -11.97
C ILE A 31 6.10 9.69 -11.07
N ASP A 32 6.41 10.95 -10.80
CA ASP A 32 7.38 11.32 -9.76
C ASP A 32 6.77 11.07 -8.36
N GLU A 33 7.31 10.09 -7.66
CA GLU A 33 6.87 9.73 -6.31
C GLU A 33 7.61 10.51 -5.21
N THR A 34 8.44 11.49 -5.54
CA THR A 34 9.22 12.24 -4.55
C THR A 34 8.30 12.99 -3.56
N PRO A 35 8.50 12.82 -2.23
CA PRO A 35 7.75 13.58 -1.23
C PRO A 35 8.01 15.08 -1.36
N LEU A 36 6.96 15.89 -1.27
CA LEU A 36 7.09 17.34 -1.24
C LEU A 36 7.67 17.81 0.10
N LYS A 37 8.25 19.00 0.10
CA LYS A 37 8.84 19.59 1.32
C LYS A 37 7.82 19.62 2.46
N ALA A 38 8.17 18.98 3.59
CA ALA A 38 7.34 18.87 4.79
C ALA A 38 5.96 18.19 4.58
N GLU A 39 5.80 17.42 3.52
CA GLU A 39 4.56 16.71 3.24
C GLU A 39 4.26 15.67 4.31
N LEU A 40 3.03 15.69 4.84
CA LEU A 40 2.61 14.72 5.83
C LEU A 40 2.33 13.36 5.18
N PRO A 41 2.63 12.23 5.86
CA PRO A 41 2.45 10.89 5.29
C PRO A 41 1.05 10.63 4.71
N ARG A 42 0.00 11.12 5.38
CA ARG A 42 -1.39 10.97 4.92
C ARG A 42 -1.67 11.78 3.65
N VAL A 43 -1.12 12.99 3.57
CA VAL A 43 -1.27 13.86 2.39
C VAL A 43 -0.53 13.25 1.20
N TYR A 44 0.71 12.80 1.43
CA TYR A 44 1.55 12.13 0.45
C TYR A 44 0.87 10.89 -0.17
N ALA A 45 0.40 9.94 0.65
CA ALA A 45 -0.30 8.76 0.15
C ALA A 45 -1.56 9.13 -0.66
N GLY A 46 -2.31 10.14 -0.19
CA GLY A 46 -3.51 10.63 -0.90
C GLY A 46 -3.20 11.34 -2.21
N ARG A 47 -2.12 12.13 -2.27
CA ARG A 47 -1.66 12.77 -3.50
C ARG A 47 -1.23 11.74 -4.53
N LEU A 48 -0.31 10.85 -4.16
CA LEU A 48 0.19 9.83 -5.10
C LEU A 48 -0.90 8.92 -5.64
N SER A 49 -1.88 8.54 -4.81
CA SER A 49 -2.99 7.72 -5.31
C SER A 49 -3.81 8.43 -6.40
N ARG A 50 -4.05 9.75 -6.27
CA ARG A 50 -4.76 10.54 -7.29
C ARG A 50 -3.92 10.74 -8.54
N GLU A 51 -2.66 11.10 -8.39
CA GLU A 51 -1.73 11.30 -9.50
C GLU A 51 -1.55 10.01 -10.32
N LYS A 52 -1.40 8.86 -9.65
CA LYS A 52 -1.38 7.55 -10.31
C LYS A 52 -2.67 7.24 -11.07
N ALA A 53 -3.83 7.55 -10.51
CA ALA A 53 -5.10 7.35 -11.19
C ALA A 53 -5.26 8.30 -12.40
N ALA A 54 -4.75 9.52 -12.30
CA ALA A 54 -4.79 10.50 -13.38
C ALA A 54 -3.83 10.20 -14.54
N ALA A 55 -2.66 9.63 -14.23
CA ALA A 55 -1.61 9.33 -15.20
C ALA A 55 -1.95 8.18 -16.17
N VAL A 56 -2.91 7.32 -15.81
CA VAL A 56 -3.31 6.18 -16.66
C VAL A 56 -4.51 6.57 -17.52
N GLU A 57 -4.28 6.81 -18.81
CA GLU A 57 -5.36 7.03 -19.77
C GLU A 57 -6.02 5.70 -20.14
N ALA A 58 -7.28 5.54 -19.76
CA ALA A 58 -8.06 4.36 -20.07
C ALA A 58 -9.57 4.65 -20.01
N ASP A 59 -10.32 3.94 -20.87
CA ASP A 59 -11.79 3.91 -20.82
C ASP A 59 -12.26 2.90 -19.77
N GLY A 60 -12.92 3.39 -18.73
CA GLY A 60 -13.42 2.61 -17.60
C GLY A 60 -13.02 3.14 -16.24
N LEU A 61 -13.07 2.27 -15.25
CA LEU A 61 -12.64 2.57 -13.89
C LEU A 61 -11.13 2.37 -13.76
N VAL A 62 -10.40 3.41 -13.32
CA VAL A 62 -8.98 3.32 -13.01
C VAL A 62 -8.80 3.33 -11.49
N LEU A 63 -8.38 2.21 -10.94
CA LEU A 63 -8.07 2.04 -9.52
C LEU A 63 -6.57 2.20 -9.30
N ALA A 64 -6.20 3.17 -8.48
CA ALA A 64 -4.83 3.40 -8.05
C ALA A 64 -4.71 3.40 -6.54
N ALA A 65 -3.56 3.02 -6.03
CA ALA A 65 -3.25 3.11 -4.61
C ALA A 65 -1.77 3.42 -4.40
N ASP A 66 -1.49 4.09 -3.27
CA ASP A 66 -0.14 4.27 -2.77
C ASP A 66 -0.08 3.98 -1.29
N THR A 67 0.99 3.31 -0.83
CA THR A 67 1.14 2.86 0.55
C THR A 67 2.44 3.35 1.12
N VAL A 68 2.35 4.02 2.26
CA VAL A 68 3.49 4.55 3.00
C VAL A 68 3.54 4.00 4.41
N VAL A 69 4.76 3.79 4.91
CA VAL A 69 5.04 3.49 6.32
C VAL A 69 5.57 4.76 6.98
N ALA A 70 5.06 5.11 8.15
CA ALA A 70 5.46 6.32 8.84
C ALA A 70 5.67 6.12 10.35
N VAL A 71 6.76 6.67 10.85
CA VAL A 71 7.04 6.82 12.29
C VAL A 71 6.92 8.30 12.65
N GLY A 72 5.89 8.65 13.40
CA GLY A 72 5.56 10.06 13.59
C GLY A 72 5.26 10.75 12.26
N ARG A 73 6.05 11.76 11.91
CA ARG A 73 5.95 12.50 10.62
C ARG A 73 6.92 11.97 9.55
N ARG A 74 7.85 11.10 9.94
CA ARG A 74 8.87 10.57 9.04
C ARG A 74 8.27 9.46 8.17
N ILE A 75 8.33 9.65 6.87
CA ILE A 75 8.02 8.63 5.87
C ILE A 75 9.22 7.68 5.75
N LEU A 76 8.95 6.38 5.77
CA LEU A 76 9.92 5.34 5.45
C LEU A 76 9.58 4.81 4.07
N GLU A 77 10.33 5.25 3.08
CA GLU A 77 10.16 4.84 1.68
C GLU A 77 10.59 3.39 1.48
N LYS A 78 10.66 2.95 0.24
CA LYS A 78 11.27 1.67 -0.11
C LYS A 78 12.79 1.81 0.06
N PRO A 79 13.44 1.00 0.92
CA PRO A 79 14.87 1.11 1.12
C PRO A 79 15.62 0.78 -0.17
N THR A 80 16.68 1.53 -0.42
CA THR A 80 17.50 1.41 -1.62
C THR A 80 18.54 0.30 -1.50
N ASP A 81 18.93 -0.02 -0.27
CA ASP A 81 19.93 -1.05 0.04
C ASP A 81 19.64 -1.75 1.39
N ALA A 82 20.39 -2.80 1.67
CA ALA A 82 20.28 -3.59 2.89
C ALA A 82 20.57 -2.76 4.16
N ALA A 83 21.52 -1.83 4.09
CA ALA A 83 21.88 -0.99 5.22
C ALA A 83 20.75 -0.02 5.59
N GLU A 84 20.05 0.53 4.59
CA GLU A 84 18.86 1.36 4.83
C GLU A 84 17.70 0.54 5.37
N ALA A 85 17.46 -0.66 4.83
CA ALA A 85 16.46 -1.59 5.35
C ALA A 85 16.73 -1.94 6.82
N GLU A 86 17.99 -2.22 7.18
CA GLU A 86 18.38 -2.46 8.56
C GLU A 86 18.10 -1.26 9.46
N ARG A 87 18.43 -0.05 9.02
CA ARG A 87 18.12 1.19 9.78
C ARG A 87 16.62 1.34 10.02
N PHE A 88 15.78 1.00 9.03
CA PHE A 88 14.33 1.05 9.18
C PHE A 88 13.84 0.00 10.19
N LEU A 89 14.31 -1.25 10.12
CA LEU A 89 13.93 -2.29 11.07
C LEU A 89 14.33 -1.94 12.50
N ARG A 90 15.53 -1.41 12.71
CA ARG A 90 15.98 -0.92 14.02
C ARG A 90 15.11 0.23 14.54
N LEU A 91 14.68 1.12 13.66
CA LEU A 91 13.75 2.20 14.03
C LEU A 91 12.37 1.66 14.39
N LEU A 92 11.89 0.62 13.71
CA LEU A 92 10.57 0.01 13.93
C LEU A 92 10.53 -0.93 15.13
N SER A 93 11.68 -1.53 15.49
CA SER A 93 11.81 -2.49 16.59
C SER A 93 11.26 -1.94 17.90
N GLY A 94 10.35 -2.67 18.53
CA GLY A 94 9.69 -2.31 19.79
C GLY A 94 8.71 -1.13 19.71
N ARG A 95 8.39 -0.62 18.52
CA ARG A 95 7.59 0.60 18.35
C ARG A 95 6.30 0.38 17.61
N ARG A 96 5.37 1.32 17.82
CA ARG A 96 4.21 1.53 16.95
C ARG A 96 4.60 2.43 15.79
N HIS A 97 4.10 2.09 14.63
CA HIS A 97 4.18 2.90 13.42
C HIS A 97 2.84 2.85 12.67
N ARG A 98 2.70 3.63 11.62
CA ARG A 98 1.48 3.71 10.83
C ARG A 98 1.77 3.25 9.41
N VAL A 99 0.83 2.48 8.88
CA VAL A 99 0.76 2.18 7.45
C VAL A 99 -0.47 2.89 6.90
N ILE A 100 -0.25 3.76 5.94
CA ILE A 100 -1.29 4.61 5.35
C ILE A 100 -1.35 4.30 3.87
N THR A 101 -2.53 3.88 3.40
CA THR A 101 -2.77 3.70 1.97
C THR A 101 -3.76 4.73 1.48
N GLY A 102 -3.33 5.53 0.51
CA GLY A 102 -4.22 6.31 -0.33
C GLY A 102 -4.78 5.43 -1.44
N VAL A 103 -6.08 5.52 -1.67
CA VAL A 103 -6.77 4.84 -2.79
C VAL A 103 -7.52 5.88 -3.58
N ALA A 104 -7.43 5.84 -4.90
CA ALA A 104 -8.21 6.65 -5.82
C ALA A 104 -8.87 5.77 -6.86
N LEU A 105 -10.14 6.06 -7.14
CA LEU A 105 -10.91 5.46 -8.24
C LEU A 105 -11.37 6.58 -9.16
N ARG A 106 -10.91 6.56 -10.40
CA ARG A 106 -11.27 7.52 -11.45
C ARG A 106 -12.20 6.87 -12.47
N HIS A 107 -13.21 7.63 -12.87
CA HIS A 107 -14.10 7.29 -13.97
C HIS A 107 -14.37 8.56 -14.81
N GLY A 108 -13.84 8.62 -16.01
CA GLY A 108 -13.81 9.86 -16.79
C GLY A 108 -13.11 10.98 -16.01
N ASP A 109 -13.77 12.13 -15.87
CA ASP A 109 -13.25 13.30 -15.15
C ASP A 109 -13.48 13.24 -13.63
N LYS A 110 -14.22 12.24 -13.14
CA LYS A 110 -14.52 12.11 -11.71
C LYS A 110 -13.54 11.20 -11.01
N THR A 111 -12.96 11.70 -9.92
CA THR A 111 -12.08 10.91 -9.05
C THR A 111 -12.59 10.96 -7.62
N ILE A 112 -12.84 9.80 -7.04
CA ILE A 112 -13.06 9.64 -5.61
C ILE A 112 -11.80 9.08 -4.99
N ALA A 113 -11.43 9.56 -3.78
CA ALA A 113 -10.24 9.09 -3.10
C ALA A 113 -10.46 8.99 -1.60
N LYS A 114 -9.80 8.00 -0.97
CA LYS A 114 -9.79 7.77 0.48
C LYS A 114 -8.37 7.50 0.96
N GLN A 115 -8.13 7.76 2.23
CA GLN A 115 -6.89 7.37 2.91
C GLN A 115 -7.25 6.53 4.12
N VAL A 116 -6.67 5.34 4.20
CA VAL A 116 -6.88 4.38 5.28
C VAL A 116 -5.59 4.24 6.06
N GLU A 117 -5.69 4.33 7.38
CA GLU A 117 -4.55 4.22 8.29
C GLU A 117 -4.71 3.00 9.18
N THR A 118 -3.62 2.26 9.34
CA THR A 118 -3.54 1.12 10.25
C THR A 118 -2.30 1.28 11.12
N ALA A 119 -2.48 1.18 12.43
CA ALA A 119 -1.37 1.14 13.36
C ALA A 119 -0.82 -0.29 13.46
N VAL A 120 0.50 -0.41 13.38
CA VAL A 120 1.24 -1.67 13.48
C VAL A 120 2.26 -1.54 14.60
N ARG A 121 2.44 -2.59 15.39
CA ARG A 121 3.48 -2.65 16.42
C ARG A 121 4.41 -3.82 16.15
N PHE A 122 5.71 -3.55 16.10
CA PHE A 122 6.75 -4.56 16.12
C PHE A 122 7.12 -4.92 17.56
N LYS A 123 7.41 -6.21 17.80
CA LYS A 123 8.13 -6.62 19.01
C LYS A 123 9.54 -6.04 19.01
N HIS A 124 10.22 -6.09 20.15
CA HIS A 124 11.67 -5.89 20.16
C HIS A 124 12.34 -6.99 19.32
N MET A 125 13.11 -6.60 18.33
CA MET A 125 13.87 -7.50 17.48
C MET A 125 15.32 -7.54 17.93
N SER A 126 15.87 -8.74 18.07
CA SER A 126 17.30 -8.97 18.33
C SER A 126 18.14 -8.73 17.07
N ASP A 127 19.43 -8.49 17.24
CA ASP A 127 20.37 -8.34 16.10
C ASP A 127 20.37 -9.56 15.17
N PRO A 128 20.38 -10.82 15.66
CA PRO A 128 20.26 -11.99 14.80
C PRO A 128 18.97 -12.04 13.97
N GLU A 129 17.83 -11.62 14.56
CA GLU A 129 16.54 -11.58 13.83
C GLU A 129 16.57 -10.52 12.72
N ILE A 130 17.12 -9.34 13.00
CA ILE A 130 17.28 -8.29 11.99
C ILE A 130 18.21 -8.78 10.88
N ALA A 131 19.36 -9.35 11.22
CA ALA A 131 20.31 -9.86 10.24
C ALA A 131 19.71 -10.96 9.35
N ALA A 132 18.97 -11.92 9.95
CA ALA A 132 18.29 -12.96 9.21
C ALA A 132 17.23 -12.42 8.26
N PHE A 133 16.44 -11.43 8.72
CA PHE A 133 15.44 -10.77 7.87
C PHE A 133 16.09 -10.01 6.70
N ILE A 134 17.18 -9.29 6.93
CA ILE A 134 17.92 -8.60 5.87
C ILE A 134 18.47 -9.59 4.85
N ALA A 135 19.06 -10.71 5.32
CA ALA A 135 19.58 -11.76 4.45
C ALA A 135 18.50 -12.43 3.58
N SER A 136 17.25 -12.48 4.05
CA SER A 136 16.14 -13.04 3.25
C SER A 136 15.78 -12.23 2.00
N GLY A 137 16.17 -10.96 1.94
CA GLY A 137 15.81 -10.06 0.84
C GLY A 137 14.35 -9.62 0.83
N GLU A 138 13.52 -10.03 1.79
CA GLU A 138 12.08 -9.69 1.82
C GLU A 138 11.79 -8.19 2.01
N TRP A 139 12.79 -7.39 2.34
CA TRP A 139 12.68 -5.94 2.47
C TRP A 139 12.55 -5.24 1.11
N GLN A 140 13.02 -5.86 0.02
CA GLN A 140 13.11 -5.23 -1.30
C GLN A 140 11.74 -4.82 -1.84
N GLY A 141 11.67 -3.60 -2.38
CA GLY A 141 10.48 -3.06 -3.02
C GLY A 141 9.28 -2.83 -2.10
N LYS A 142 9.50 -2.76 -0.78
CA LYS A 142 8.44 -2.57 0.21
C LYS A 142 8.66 -1.31 1.04
N ALA A 143 7.65 -0.46 1.16
CA ALA A 143 7.68 0.71 2.03
C ALA A 143 8.00 0.29 3.47
N GLY A 144 8.90 1.03 4.12
CA GLY A 144 9.39 0.68 5.46
C GLY A 144 10.26 -0.57 5.53
N GLY A 145 10.58 -1.19 4.39
CA GLY A 145 11.44 -2.36 4.30
C GLY A 145 10.83 -3.65 4.81
N TYR A 146 9.50 -3.82 4.85
CA TYR A 146 8.88 -5.08 5.27
C TYR A 146 7.54 -5.35 4.58
N GLY A 147 7.11 -6.60 4.60
CA GLY A 147 5.77 -7.03 4.20
C GLY A 147 5.15 -7.92 5.27
N ILE A 148 3.91 -7.57 5.72
CA ILE A 148 3.21 -8.32 6.79
C ILE A 148 2.89 -9.76 6.40
N GLN A 149 2.86 -10.08 5.11
CA GLN A 149 2.55 -11.42 4.59
C GLN A 149 3.71 -12.41 4.70
N GLY A 150 4.96 -11.91 4.82
CA GLY A 150 6.17 -12.73 4.85
C GLY A 150 6.75 -12.90 6.26
N LEU A 151 8.07 -13.06 6.33
CA LEU A 151 8.80 -13.28 7.59
C LEU A 151 8.55 -12.20 8.64
N ALA A 152 8.28 -10.95 8.21
CA ALA A 152 7.98 -9.86 9.14
C ALA A 152 6.72 -10.12 9.98
N SER A 153 5.82 -11.02 9.57
CA SER A 153 4.65 -11.42 10.36
C SER A 153 5.04 -11.93 11.76
N ALA A 154 6.21 -12.61 11.87
CA ALA A 154 6.73 -13.09 13.15
C ALA A 154 7.14 -11.96 14.12
N PHE A 155 7.32 -10.73 13.61
CA PHE A 155 7.69 -9.57 14.41
C PHE A 155 6.50 -8.68 14.76
N ILE A 156 5.30 -8.96 14.23
CA ILE A 156 4.10 -8.12 14.36
C ILE A 156 3.09 -8.78 15.30
N PRO A 157 3.16 -8.54 16.62
CA PRO A 157 2.21 -9.09 17.59
C PRO A 157 0.87 -8.34 17.61
N TRP A 158 0.75 -7.20 16.93
CA TRP A 158 -0.44 -6.39 17.04
C TRP A 158 -0.61 -5.42 15.85
N ILE A 159 -1.86 -5.34 15.37
CA ILE A 159 -2.34 -4.32 14.45
C ILE A 159 -3.66 -3.73 14.96
N ASN A 160 -3.92 -2.47 14.64
CA ASN A 160 -5.22 -1.83 14.83
C ASN A 160 -5.61 -1.13 13.53
N GLY A 161 -6.61 -1.68 12.87
CA GLY A 161 -7.10 -1.26 11.56
C GLY A 161 -7.23 -2.44 10.59
N SER A 162 -6.96 -2.21 9.31
CA SER A 162 -7.16 -3.17 8.23
C SER A 162 -5.86 -3.89 7.86
N TYR A 163 -5.88 -5.22 7.91
CA TYR A 163 -4.77 -6.06 7.43
C TYR A 163 -4.50 -5.83 5.94
N SER A 164 -5.55 -5.80 5.12
CA SER A 164 -5.40 -5.57 3.68
C SER A 164 -4.84 -4.19 3.36
N ASN A 165 -5.11 -3.19 4.21
CA ASN A 165 -4.46 -1.88 4.12
C ASN A 165 -2.94 -1.99 4.34
N VAL A 166 -2.49 -2.78 5.33
CA VAL A 166 -1.05 -2.99 5.59
C VAL A 166 -0.38 -3.70 4.43
N VAL A 167 -1.07 -4.64 3.78
CA VAL A 167 -0.56 -5.32 2.57
C VAL A 167 -0.45 -4.34 1.39
N GLY A 168 -1.36 -3.35 1.30
CA GLY A 168 -1.26 -2.28 0.31
C GLY A 168 -2.53 -1.92 -0.46
N LEU A 169 -3.70 -2.49 -0.08
CA LEU A 169 -4.99 -2.13 -0.66
C LEU A 169 -6.11 -2.39 0.37
N PRO A 170 -6.75 -1.36 0.92
CA PRO A 170 -7.83 -1.52 1.90
C PRO A 170 -9.11 -2.02 1.21
N LEU A 171 -9.35 -3.33 1.26
CA LEU A 171 -10.39 -4.01 0.46
C LEU A 171 -11.81 -3.56 0.82
N ALA A 172 -12.10 -3.24 2.08
CA ALA A 172 -13.42 -2.76 2.48
C ALA A 172 -13.76 -1.42 1.80
N GLU A 173 -12.83 -0.48 1.78
CA GLU A 173 -13.00 0.81 1.13
C GLU A 173 -13.03 0.66 -0.39
N VAL A 174 -12.15 -0.17 -0.94
CA VAL A 174 -12.10 -0.44 -2.39
C VAL A 174 -13.40 -1.06 -2.89
N SER A 175 -13.95 -2.06 -2.20
CA SER A 175 -15.22 -2.68 -2.58
C SER A 175 -16.37 -1.66 -2.56
N ASN A 176 -16.44 -0.81 -1.52
CA ASN A 176 -17.44 0.24 -1.44
C ASN A 176 -17.30 1.28 -2.58
N MET A 177 -16.06 1.66 -2.92
CA MET A 177 -15.79 2.59 -4.02
C MET A 177 -16.21 1.99 -5.38
N LEU A 178 -15.88 0.72 -5.62
CA LEU A 178 -16.25 0.00 -6.84
C LEU A 178 -17.77 -0.12 -6.99
N VAL A 179 -18.47 -0.53 -5.92
CA VAL A 179 -19.94 -0.63 -5.91
C VAL A 179 -20.58 0.75 -6.15
N SER A 180 -20.08 1.80 -5.50
CA SER A 180 -20.58 3.18 -5.67
C SER A 180 -20.38 3.71 -7.09
N ALA A 181 -19.37 3.19 -7.80
CA ALA A 181 -19.13 3.49 -9.21
C ALA A 181 -19.93 2.60 -10.18
N GLY A 182 -20.77 1.71 -9.67
CA GLY A 182 -21.60 0.80 -10.49
C GLY A 182 -20.87 -0.48 -10.94
N TYR A 183 -19.70 -0.77 -10.40
CA TYR A 183 -19.02 -2.04 -10.67
C TYR A 183 -19.75 -3.18 -9.96
N LYS A 184 -20.06 -4.25 -10.69
CA LYS A 184 -20.79 -5.40 -10.12
C LYS A 184 -19.82 -6.31 -9.36
N LEU A 185 -19.84 -6.21 -8.03
CA LEU A 185 -19.19 -7.18 -7.14
C LEU A 185 -20.21 -8.27 -6.77
N TRP A 186 -19.70 -9.51 -6.66
CA TRP A 186 -20.45 -10.67 -6.14
C TRP A 186 -21.81 -10.91 -6.82
N SER A 187 -21.95 -10.53 -8.08
CA SER A 187 -23.13 -10.93 -8.84
C SER A 187 -23.09 -12.45 -9.00
N THR A 188 -24.10 -13.14 -8.48
CA THR A 188 -24.37 -14.54 -8.84
C THR A 188 -24.48 -14.63 -10.37
N ARG A 189 -23.63 -15.43 -10.96
CA ARG A 189 -23.74 -15.79 -12.38
C ARG A 189 -24.98 -16.62 -12.59
#